data_efd1e1ee4ff8d559757d261c41716d52
#
_entry.id   efd1e1ee4ff8d559757d261c41716d52
#
_cell.length_a   1.000
_cell.length_b   1.000
_cell.length_c   1.000
_cell.angle_alpha   90.00
_cell.angle_beta   90.00
_cell.angle_gamma   90.00
#
_symmetry.space_group_name_H-M   'P 1'
#
loop_
_entity.id
_entity.type
_entity.pdbx_description
1 polymer ?
#
loop_
_entity_poly.entity_id
_entity_poly.type
_entity_poly.pdbx_seq_one_letter_code
_entity_poly.pdbx_strand_id
1 'polypeptide(L)'
;MKQAVVTLICLLTLGLSHSALADGFSSALQQLAAKPVVRAQFQQSKTIANSSKPMLSKGSLLFVKNQGVLWQLNSPVKADLVVTPRKMVQKTAHTQSVVNLKQTPYGPAATVLLQLMSGNEASLRQHFQVTQFKQNGNIWSAGLQPKSASMKPLFSRIEINGGAYVNKIVLFDPQQRPTNIVFTGHSSANNSLNSSENALFKLAQ
;
A
#
# COMPACT_ATOMS: atom_id res chain seq x y z
N MET A 1 -64.67 18.43 -13.76
CA MET A 1 -63.37 18.98 -14.16
C MET A 1 -62.58 19.29 -12.87
N LYS A 2 -61.81 18.38 -12.33
CA LYS A 2 -60.83 18.58 -11.24
C LYS A 2 -60.20 17.21 -10.96
N GLN A 3 -59.23 16.76 -11.76
CA GLN A 3 -58.31 15.69 -11.46
C GLN A 3 -57.20 15.78 -12.47
N ALA A 4 -56.05 16.32 -12.09
CA ALA A 4 -54.75 16.15 -12.70
C ALA A 4 -53.77 17.16 -12.09
N VAL A 5 -53.18 16.88 -10.95
CA VAL A 5 -51.89 17.41 -10.47
C VAL A 5 -51.52 16.66 -9.20
N VAL A 6 -51.08 15.45 -9.25
CA VAL A 6 -50.25 14.80 -8.22
C VAL A 6 -49.56 13.60 -8.89
N THR A 7 -48.51 13.83 -9.66
CA THR A 7 -47.57 12.73 -10.01
C THR A 7 -46.33 13.37 -10.65
N LEU A 8 -45.47 14.00 -9.86
CA LEU A 8 -44.10 14.34 -10.30
C LEU A 8 -43.24 14.84 -9.14
N ILE A 9 -43.00 14.04 -8.12
CA ILE A 9 -41.92 14.27 -7.16
C ILE A 9 -41.55 12.89 -6.56
N CYS A 10 -40.79 12.10 -7.25
CA CYS A 10 -40.08 10.94 -6.68
C CYS A 10 -39.03 10.39 -7.65
N LEU A 11 -38.07 11.21 -8.06
CA LEU A 11 -36.92 10.72 -8.86
C LEU A 11 -35.73 11.66 -8.73
N LEU A 12 -35.22 11.88 -7.49
CA LEU A 12 -33.96 12.62 -7.31
C LEU A 12 -33.29 12.30 -5.97
N THR A 13 -32.98 11.04 -5.66
CA THR A 13 -32.16 10.71 -4.47
C THR A 13 -31.23 9.50 -4.64
N LEU A 14 -30.71 9.23 -5.83
CA LEU A 14 -29.79 8.08 -6.04
C LEU A 14 -28.34 8.49 -6.44
N GLY A 15 -27.95 9.74 -6.25
CA GLY A 15 -26.64 10.23 -6.72
C GLY A 15 -25.58 10.53 -5.66
N LEU A 16 -25.84 10.39 -4.36
CA LEU A 16 -24.96 10.98 -3.31
C LEU A 16 -23.98 10.00 -2.63
N SER A 17 -24.05 8.72 -2.89
CA SER A 17 -23.24 7.74 -2.13
C SER A 17 -21.79 7.57 -2.61
N HIS A 18 -21.45 7.98 -3.81
CA HIS A 18 -20.09 7.79 -4.36
C HIS A 18 -19.10 8.88 -3.95
N SER A 19 -19.57 10.08 -3.65
CA SER A 19 -18.70 11.20 -3.27
C SER A 19 -18.07 11.02 -1.88
N ALA A 20 -18.83 10.53 -0.91
CA ALA A 20 -18.36 10.37 0.47
C ALA A 20 -17.23 9.33 0.63
N LEU A 21 -17.22 8.28 -0.19
CA LEU A 21 -16.14 7.26 -0.19
C LEU A 21 -14.83 7.83 -0.77
N ALA A 22 -14.93 8.69 -1.77
CA ALA A 22 -13.78 9.31 -2.40
C ALA A 22 -13.11 10.31 -1.44
N ASP A 23 -13.88 11.16 -0.78
CA ASP A 23 -13.39 12.23 0.11
C ASP A 23 -12.69 11.68 1.36
N GLY A 24 -13.25 10.64 1.99
CA GLY A 24 -12.66 10.01 3.16
C GLY A 24 -11.32 9.33 2.85
N PHE A 25 -11.23 8.62 1.75
CA PHE A 25 -9.98 7.97 1.33
C PHE A 25 -8.91 8.99 0.96
N SER A 26 -9.28 10.07 0.25
CA SER A 26 -8.39 11.17 -0.08
C SER A 26 -7.80 11.83 1.17
N SER A 27 -8.64 12.06 2.19
CA SER A 27 -8.19 12.60 3.48
C SER A 27 -7.19 11.67 4.19
N ALA A 28 -7.44 10.36 4.19
CA ALA A 28 -6.52 9.37 4.73
C ALA A 28 -5.17 9.38 4.00
N LEU A 29 -5.17 9.44 2.66
CA LEU A 29 -3.94 9.56 1.87
C LEU A 29 -3.16 10.83 2.15
N GLN A 30 -3.84 11.99 2.27
CA GLN A 30 -3.20 13.26 2.63
C GLN A 30 -2.54 13.20 4.00
N GLN A 31 -3.19 12.57 4.98
CA GLN A 31 -2.64 12.37 6.32
C GLN A 31 -1.37 11.49 6.30
N LEU A 32 -1.35 10.43 5.50
CA LEU A 32 -0.16 9.60 5.31
C LEU A 32 0.96 10.39 4.64
N ALA A 33 0.64 11.13 3.58
CA ALA A 33 1.59 11.91 2.79
C ALA A 33 2.17 13.14 3.51
N ALA A 34 1.55 13.57 4.60
CA ALA A 34 2.05 14.68 5.43
C ALA A 34 3.37 14.32 6.15
N LYS A 35 3.72 13.04 6.23
CA LYS A 35 4.91 12.58 6.94
C LYS A 35 6.11 12.45 5.98
N PRO A 36 7.18 13.24 6.16
CA PRO A 36 8.33 13.20 5.26
C PRO A 36 9.13 11.90 5.39
N VAL A 37 9.18 11.32 6.58
CA VAL A 37 9.85 10.05 6.88
C VAL A 37 8.96 9.22 7.77
N VAL A 38 8.83 7.92 7.47
CA VAL A 38 8.16 6.95 8.34
C VAL A 38 9.03 5.72 8.49
N ARG A 39 9.28 5.33 9.72
CA ARG A 39 9.95 4.09 10.11
C ARG A 39 8.95 3.16 10.76
N ALA A 40 9.06 1.86 10.53
CA ALA A 40 8.26 0.83 11.18
C ALA A 40 9.00 -0.51 11.19
N GLN A 41 8.55 -1.43 12.04
CA GLN A 41 8.86 -2.85 11.92
C GLN A 41 7.72 -3.53 11.17
N PHE A 42 7.99 -4.61 10.43
CA PHE A 42 6.95 -5.40 9.82
C PHE A 42 7.09 -6.89 10.11
N GLN A 43 5.95 -7.56 10.12
CA GLN A 43 5.85 -9.02 10.04
C GLN A 43 4.96 -9.37 8.86
N GLN A 44 5.43 -10.29 8.02
CA GLN A 44 4.71 -10.78 6.86
C GLN A 44 4.47 -12.28 6.98
N SER A 45 3.25 -12.70 6.65
CA SER A 45 2.85 -14.09 6.52
C SER A 45 2.24 -14.29 5.13
N LYS A 46 2.89 -15.06 4.28
CA LYS A 46 2.46 -15.34 2.91
C LYS A 46 2.01 -16.79 2.78
N THR A 47 0.78 -17.00 2.34
CA THR A 47 0.28 -18.33 1.98
C THR A 47 0.97 -18.83 0.71
N ILE A 48 1.54 -20.04 0.79
CA ILE A 48 2.24 -20.71 -0.33
C ILE A 48 1.35 -21.80 -0.89
N ALA A 49 1.29 -21.91 -2.21
CA ALA A 49 0.58 -22.99 -2.86
C ALA A 49 1.14 -24.36 -2.41
N ASN A 50 0.25 -25.32 -2.16
CA ASN A 50 0.59 -26.69 -1.75
C ASN A 50 1.40 -26.77 -0.45
N SER A 51 1.34 -25.78 0.43
CA SER A 51 1.97 -25.77 1.74
C SER A 51 0.94 -25.49 2.84
N SER A 52 0.94 -26.32 3.87
CA SER A 52 0.14 -26.07 5.09
C SER A 52 0.73 -24.98 5.97
N LYS A 53 2.01 -24.62 5.77
CA LYS A 53 2.71 -23.60 6.55
C LYS A 53 2.94 -22.35 5.70
N PRO A 54 2.59 -21.17 6.20
CA PRO A 54 2.88 -19.92 5.52
C PRO A 54 4.38 -19.61 5.57
N MET A 55 4.88 -18.89 4.58
CA MET A 55 6.19 -18.27 4.63
C MET A 55 6.15 -17.03 5.53
N LEU A 56 6.93 -17.06 6.60
CA LEU A 56 7.05 -15.95 7.53
C LEU A 56 8.29 -15.13 7.22
N SER A 57 8.14 -13.81 7.29
CA SER A 57 9.25 -12.87 7.12
C SER A 57 9.06 -11.69 8.08
N LYS A 58 10.16 -11.10 8.51
CA LYS A 58 10.13 -9.90 9.35
C LYS A 58 11.32 -9.01 9.05
N GLY A 59 11.16 -7.74 9.35
CA GLY A 59 12.19 -6.75 9.10
C GLY A 59 11.73 -5.34 9.45
N SER A 60 12.39 -4.36 8.87
CA SER A 60 12.10 -2.95 9.05
C SER A 60 11.74 -2.28 7.73
N LEU A 61 10.95 -1.22 7.86
CA LEU A 61 10.53 -0.36 6.78
C LEU A 61 11.03 1.06 7.05
N LEU A 62 11.53 1.71 6.01
CA LEU A 62 11.77 3.13 5.97
C LEU A 62 11.14 3.70 4.71
N PHE A 63 10.16 4.57 4.85
CA PHE A 63 9.65 5.42 3.79
C PHE A 63 10.28 6.80 3.88
N VAL A 64 10.71 7.35 2.75
CA VAL A 64 11.21 8.72 2.63
C VAL A 64 10.50 9.39 1.46
N LYS A 65 9.80 10.48 1.77
CA LYS A 65 9.08 11.27 0.76
C LYS A 65 10.04 11.70 -0.35
N ASN A 66 9.60 11.56 -1.60
CA ASN A 66 10.37 11.86 -2.81
C ASN A 66 11.59 10.96 -3.08
N GLN A 67 11.91 10.03 -2.19
CA GLN A 67 12.97 9.03 -2.43
C GLN A 67 12.40 7.65 -2.68
N GLY A 68 11.56 7.14 -1.77
CA GLY A 68 10.97 5.82 -1.93
C GLY A 68 10.81 5.05 -0.63
N VAL A 69 10.84 3.73 -0.77
CA VAL A 69 10.73 2.76 0.32
C VAL A 69 11.99 1.91 0.37
N LEU A 70 12.57 1.79 1.55
CA LEU A 70 13.57 0.80 1.89
C LEU A 70 12.89 -0.28 2.74
N TRP A 71 12.81 -1.49 2.19
CA TRP A 71 12.23 -2.66 2.82
C TRP A 71 13.36 -3.62 3.18
N GLN A 72 13.72 -3.67 4.45
CA GLN A 72 14.85 -4.44 4.94
C GLN A 72 14.38 -5.73 5.59
N LEU A 73 14.67 -6.86 4.97
CA LEU A 73 14.41 -8.18 5.54
C LEU A 73 15.51 -8.58 6.51
N ASN A 74 15.11 -9.00 7.70
CA ASN A 74 16.00 -9.53 8.73
C ASN A 74 15.88 -11.06 8.86
N SER A 75 14.74 -11.63 8.45
CA SER A 75 14.44 -13.05 8.55
C SER A 75 13.42 -13.44 7.46
N PRO A 76 13.51 -14.66 6.88
CA PRO A 76 14.49 -15.73 7.14
C PRO A 76 15.87 -15.44 6.53
N VAL A 77 15.94 -14.61 5.48
CA VAL A 77 17.20 -14.24 4.81
C VAL A 77 17.32 -12.72 4.80
N LYS A 78 18.51 -12.22 5.12
CA LYS A 78 18.78 -10.78 5.06
C LYS A 78 18.82 -10.30 3.62
N ALA A 79 18.01 -9.29 3.31
CA ALA A 79 17.97 -8.61 2.04
C ALA A 79 17.41 -7.20 2.17
N ASP A 80 17.97 -6.26 1.43
CA ASP A 80 17.44 -4.91 1.29
C ASP A 80 16.73 -4.79 -0.06
N LEU A 81 15.49 -4.31 -0.06
CA LEU A 81 14.76 -3.95 -1.26
C LEU A 81 14.54 -2.44 -1.25
N VAL A 82 15.11 -1.76 -2.21
CA VAL A 82 14.94 -0.32 -2.42
C VAL A 82 13.94 -0.12 -3.54
N VAL A 83 12.81 0.52 -3.25
CA VAL A 83 11.74 0.80 -4.21
C VAL A 83 11.62 2.30 -4.36
N THR A 84 11.88 2.78 -5.56
CA THR A 84 11.69 4.18 -5.95
C THR A 84 10.63 4.27 -7.05
N PRO A 85 10.17 5.47 -7.43
CA PRO A 85 9.30 5.61 -8.59
C PRO A 85 9.91 5.13 -9.92
N ARG A 86 11.25 5.02 -9.99
CA ARG A 86 11.98 4.68 -11.24
C ARG A 86 12.48 3.25 -11.27
N LYS A 87 12.96 2.74 -10.15
CA LYS A 87 13.65 1.45 -10.07
C LYS A 87 13.29 0.70 -8.80
N MET A 88 13.47 -0.61 -8.89
CA MET A 88 13.52 -1.51 -7.74
C MET A 88 14.87 -2.21 -7.75
N VAL A 89 15.60 -2.11 -6.64
CA VAL A 89 16.92 -2.74 -6.46
C VAL A 89 16.85 -3.67 -5.27
N GLN A 90 17.27 -4.90 -5.45
CA GLN A 90 17.48 -5.86 -4.37
C GLN A 90 18.98 -6.00 -4.10
N LYS A 91 19.35 -5.92 -2.83
CA LYS A 91 20.71 -6.14 -2.35
C LYS A 91 20.72 -7.20 -1.26
N THR A 92 21.63 -8.15 -1.38
CA THR A 92 21.97 -9.14 -0.34
C THR A 92 23.43 -8.95 0.07
N ALA A 93 23.96 -9.84 0.92
CA ALA A 93 25.38 -9.81 1.28
C ALA A 93 26.31 -10.03 0.06
N HIS A 94 25.84 -10.77 -0.96
CA HIS A 94 26.67 -11.22 -2.07
C HIS A 94 26.24 -10.70 -3.44
N THR A 95 25.04 -10.17 -3.57
CA THR A 95 24.46 -9.76 -4.85
C THR A 95 23.78 -8.42 -4.76
N GLN A 96 23.78 -7.71 -5.88
CA GLN A 96 22.95 -6.54 -6.10
C GLN A 96 22.40 -6.59 -7.53
N SER A 97 21.10 -6.43 -7.66
CA SER A 97 20.44 -6.49 -8.97
C SER A 97 19.26 -5.53 -9.04
N VAL A 98 19.05 -4.97 -10.22
CA VAL A 98 17.76 -4.35 -10.55
C VAL A 98 16.76 -5.47 -10.75
N VAL A 99 15.64 -5.39 -10.06
CA VAL A 99 14.59 -6.42 -10.10
C VAL A 99 13.28 -5.83 -10.58
N ASN A 100 12.46 -6.63 -11.20
CA ASN A 100 11.09 -6.24 -11.49
C ASN A 100 10.13 -6.72 -10.39
N LEU A 101 8.93 -6.15 -10.38
CA LEU A 101 7.92 -6.41 -9.37
C LEU A 101 7.57 -7.91 -9.22
N LYS A 102 7.65 -8.68 -10.30
CA LYS A 102 7.30 -10.10 -10.33
C LYS A 102 8.41 -11.01 -9.78
N GLN A 103 9.64 -10.52 -9.71
CA GLN A 103 10.82 -11.31 -9.32
C GLN A 103 11.09 -11.31 -7.82
N THR A 104 10.38 -10.52 -7.05
CA THR A 104 10.53 -10.47 -5.60
C THR A 104 9.18 -10.63 -4.90
N PRO A 105 9.09 -11.47 -3.84
CA PRO A 105 7.84 -11.65 -3.11
C PRO A 105 7.41 -10.41 -2.30
N TYR A 106 8.30 -9.45 -2.11
CA TYR A 106 8.07 -8.25 -1.30
C TYR A 106 7.83 -6.99 -2.14
N GLY A 107 8.27 -7.00 -3.39
CA GLY A 107 8.15 -5.86 -4.31
C GLY A 107 6.74 -5.32 -4.46
N PRO A 108 5.74 -6.18 -4.67
CA PRO A 108 4.36 -5.75 -4.78
C PRO A 108 3.87 -4.98 -3.54
N ALA A 109 4.16 -5.47 -2.34
CA ALA A 109 3.78 -4.81 -1.09
C ALA A 109 4.47 -3.44 -0.93
N ALA A 110 5.78 -3.39 -1.18
CA ALA A 110 6.55 -2.16 -1.09
C ALA A 110 6.08 -1.10 -2.10
N THR A 111 5.68 -1.52 -3.31
CA THR A 111 5.13 -0.61 -4.33
C THR A 111 3.77 -0.04 -3.92
N VAL A 112 2.87 -0.88 -3.41
CA VAL A 112 1.57 -0.41 -2.89
C VAL A 112 1.79 0.60 -1.77
N LEU A 113 2.70 0.29 -0.85
CA LEU A 113 3.01 1.18 0.25
C LEU A 113 3.62 2.50 -0.23
N LEU A 114 4.54 2.46 -1.20
CA LEU A 114 5.09 3.67 -1.81
C LEU A 114 3.99 4.57 -2.38
N GLN A 115 3.03 4.01 -3.10
CA GLN A 115 1.92 4.77 -3.68
C GLN A 115 1.00 5.36 -2.62
N LEU A 116 0.66 4.59 -1.59
CA LEU A 116 -0.17 5.07 -0.48
C LEU A 116 0.49 6.24 0.27
N MET A 117 1.77 6.08 0.60
CA MET A 117 2.48 7.06 1.42
C MET A 117 2.94 8.29 0.64
N SER A 118 3.06 8.20 -0.69
CA SER A 118 3.36 9.36 -1.53
C SER A 118 2.23 10.39 -1.57
N GLY A 119 1.00 9.96 -1.22
CA GLY A 119 -0.19 10.80 -1.29
C GLY A 119 -0.60 11.18 -2.71
N ASN A 120 0.02 10.56 -3.72
CA ASN A 120 -0.33 10.78 -5.11
C ASN A 120 -1.57 9.95 -5.46
N GLU A 121 -2.73 10.48 -5.11
CA GLU A 121 -4.01 9.84 -5.36
C GLU A 121 -4.25 9.56 -6.85
N ALA A 122 -3.84 10.48 -7.73
CA ALA A 122 -3.98 10.30 -9.17
C ALA A 122 -3.21 9.07 -9.65
N SER A 123 -1.95 8.91 -9.22
CA SER A 123 -1.13 7.74 -9.54
C SER A 123 -1.73 6.44 -8.96
N LEU A 124 -2.22 6.49 -7.71
CA LEU A 124 -2.88 5.33 -7.11
C LEU A 124 -4.12 4.93 -7.90
N ARG A 125 -4.96 5.89 -8.28
CA ARG A 125 -6.18 5.66 -9.07
C ARG A 125 -5.92 5.23 -10.51
N GLN A 126 -4.73 5.42 -11.07
CA GLN A 126 -4.34 4.82 -12.34
C GLN A 126 -4.24 3.29 -12.24
N HIS A 127 -3.77 2.79 -11.11
CA HIS A 127 -3.50 1.36 -10.91
C HIS A 127 -4.63 0.63 -10.18
N PHE A 128 -5.39 1.33 -9.32
CA PHE A 128 -6.40 0.74 -8.45
C PHE A 128 -7.71 1.51 -8.47
N GLN A 129 -8.80 0.77 -8.28
CA GLN A 129 -10.11 1.30 -7.94
C GLN A 129 -10.31 1.12 -6.44
N VAL A 130 -10.73 2.18 -5.75
CA VAL A 130 -11.20 2.09 -4.36
C VAL A 130 -12.59 1.49 -4.39
N THR A 131 -12.75 0.30 -3.83
CA THR A 131 -14.03 -0.44 -3.81
C THR A 131 -14.77 -0.27 -2.50
N GLN A 132 -14.04 0.09 -1.44
CA GLN A 132 -14.60 0.30 -0.12
C GLN A 132 -13.72 1.27 0.67
N PHE A 133 -14.35 2.13 1.44
CA PHE A 133 -13.71 2.91 2.50
C PHE A 133 -14.63 2.99 3.71
N LYS A 134 -14.08 2.77 4.90
CA LYS A 134 -14.78 2.92 6.17
C LYS A 134 -13.84 3.63 7.13
N GLN A 135 -14.40 4.52 7.93
CA GLN A 135 -13.67 5.22 8.99
C GLN A 135 -14.50 5.21 10.27
N ASN A 136 -13.82 4.94 11.38
CA ASN A 136 -14.38 5.05 12.72
C ASN A 136 -13.34 5.77 13.60
N GLY A 137 -13.64 7.02 13.96
CA GLY A 137 -12.67 7.89 14.61
C GLY A 137 -11.39 8.04 13.79
N ASN A 138 -10.27 7.71 14.40
CA ASN A 138 -8.94 7.80 13.77
C ASN A 138 -8.53 6.54 13.01
N ILE A 139 -9.34 5.49 13.03
CA ILE A 139 -9.06 4.22 12.34
C ILE A 139 -9.85 4.16 11.05
N TRP A 140 -9.19 3.78 9.97
CA TRP A 140 -9.82 3.61 8.67
C TRP A 140 -9.45 2.27 8.04
N SER A 141 -10.29 1.82 7.14
CA SER A 141 -10.04 0.67 6.27
C SER A 141 -10.42 0.98 4.83
N ALA A 142 -9.66 0.43 3.90
CA ALA A 142 -9.89 0.60 2.47
C ALA A 142 -9.75 -0.74 1.74
N GLY A 143 -10.61 -0.97 0.76
CA GLY A 143 -10.49 -2.03 -0.23
C GLY A 143 -10.05 -1.45 -1.57
N LEU A 144 -9.03 -2.05 -2.19
CA LEU A 144 -8.54 -1.67 -3.51
C LEU A 144 -8.63 -2.86 -4.46
N GLN A 145 -9.07 -2.60 -5.67
CA GLN A 145 -9.06 -3.57 -6.75
C GLN A 145 -8.13 -3.09 -7.88
N PRO A 146 -7.17 -3.92 -8.33
CA PRO A 146 -6.29 -3.55 -9.41
C PRO A 146 -7.06 -3.40 -10.73
N LYS A 147 -6.82 -2.32 -11.45
CA LYS A 147 -7.42 -2.07 -12.76
C LYS A 147 -6.40 -2.02 -13.91
N SER A 148 -5.14 -1.69 -13.62
CA SER A 148 -4.09 -1.65 -14.63
C SER A 148 -3.58 -3.04 -15.01
N ALA A 149 -3.18 -3.20 -16.27
CA ALA A 149 -2.61 -4.44 -16.79
C ALA A 149 -1.35 -4.89 -16.03
N SER A 150 -0.61 -3.96 -15.43
CA SER A 150 0.59 -4.26 -14.65
C SER A 150 0.28 -4.84 -13.27
N MET A 151 -0.85 -4.46 -12.66
CA MET A 151 -1.21 -4.87 -11.29
C MET A 151 -2.12 -6.10 -11.23
N LYS A 152 -3.00 -6.30 -12.22
CA LYS A 152 -3.90 -7.46 -12.27
C LYS A 152 -3.21 -8.83 -12.16
N PRO A 153 -2.02 -9.06 -12.75
CA PRO A 153 -1.30 -10.33 -12.59
C PRO A 153 -0.72 -10.53 -11.18
N LEU A 154 -0.63 -9.48 -10.36
CA LEU A 154 -0.03 -9.52 -9.03
C LEU A 154 -1.08 -9.66 -7.93
N PHE A 155 -2.26 -9.05 -8.12
CA PHE A 155 -3.30 -8.98 -7.11
C PHE A 155 -4.68 -9.20 -7.70
N SER A 156 -5.56 -9.84 -6.95
CA SER A 156 -7.02 -9.82 -7.17
C SER A 156 -7.67 -8.68 -6.38
N ARG A 157 -7.22 -8.42 -5.17
CA ARG A 157 -7.62 -7.31 -4.30
C ARG A 157 -6.57 -7.01 -3.25
N ILE A 158 -6.70 -5.84 -2.64
CA ILE A 158 -5.86 -5.37 -1.53
C ILE A 158 -6.79 -4.82 -0.45
N GLU A 159 -6.53 -5.18 0.79
CA GLU A 159 -7.20 -4.62 1.97
C GLU A 159 -6.17 -3.89 2.82
N ILE A 160 -6.52 -2.70 3.28
CA ILE A 160 -5.63 -1.84 4.05
C ILE A 160 -6.36 -1.39 5.30
N ASN A 161 -5.67 -1.42 6.44
CA ASN A 161 -6.11 -0.82 7.67
C ASN A 161 -5.06 0.18 8.15
N GLY A 162 -5.50 1.33 8.60
CA GLY A 162 -4.62 2.38 9.09
C GLY A 162 -5.29 3.32 10.06
N GLY A 163 -4.54 4.29 10.46
CA GLY A 163 -4.90 5.45 11.26
C GLY A 163 -3.95 6.56 10.88
N ALA A 164 -3.20 7.10 11.82
CA ALA A 164 -2.09 8.01 11.53
C ALA A 164 -0.99 7.38 10.66
N TYR A 165 -0.92 6.05 10.61
CA TYR A 165 -0.02 5.25 9.78
C TYR A 165 -0.78 4.08 9.16
N VAL A 166 -0.18 3.42 8.17
CA VAL A 166 -0.65 2.11 7.69
C VAL A 166 -0.28 1.04 8.72
N ASN A 167 -1.27 0.34 9.26
CA ASN A 167 -1.06 -0.67 10.29
C ASN A 167 -1.05 -2.09 9.72
N LYS A 168 -1.84 -2.34 8.68
CA LYS A 168 -1.95 -3.66 8.06
C LYS A 168 -2.26 -3.53 6.58
N ILE A 169 -1.64 -4.39 5.79
CA ILE A 169 -1.98 -4.63 4.38
C ILE A 169 -2.22 -6.12 4.20
N VAL A 170 -3.28 -6.48 3.52
CA VAL A 170 -3.52 -7.85 3.04
C VAL A 170 -3.56 -7.81 1.52
N LEU A 171 -2.65 -8.51 0.88
CA LEU A 171 -2.57 -8.65 -0.57
C LEU A 171 -3.12 -10.03 -0.94
N PHE A 172 -4.13 -10.09 -1.79
CA PHE A 172 -4.64 -11.33 -2.32
C PHE A 172 -4.11 -11.51 -3.73
N ASP A 173 -3.44 -12.62 -3.98
CA ASP A 173 -2.99 -12.96 -5.33
C ASP A 173 -4.18 -13.35 -6.24
N PRO A 174 -3.97 -13.59 -7.55
CA PRO A 174 -5.04 -14.03 -8.45
C PRO A 174 -5.74 -15.33 -8.02
N GLN A 175 -5.07 -16.19 -7.24
CA GLN A 175 -5.64 -17.41 -6.67
C GLN A 175 -6.27 -17.20 -5.28
N GLN A 176 -6.51 -15.95 -4.87
CA GLN A 176 -7.08 -15.55 -3.59
C GLN A 176 -6.24 -15.93 -2.36
N ARG A 177 -4.96 -16.24 -2.53
CA ARG A 177 -4.07 -16.56 -1.41
C ARG A 177 -3.59 -15.27 -0.74
N PRO A 178 -3.77 -15.11 0.58
CA PRO A 178 -3.40 -13.90 1.27
C PRO A 178 -1.91 -13.82 1.57
N THR A 179 -1.38 -12.60 1.45
CA THR A 179 -0.16 -12.16 2.10
C THR A 179 -0.53 -11.09 3.12
N ASN A 180 -0.43 -11.41 4.39
CA ASN A 180 -0.69 -10.49 5.50
C ASN A 180 0.60 -9.78 5.89
N ILE A 181 0.56 -8.46 6.03
CA ILE A 181 1.68 -7.64 6.48
C ILE A 181 1.16 -6.74 7.58
N VAL A 182 1.77 -6.86 8.76
CA VAL A 182 1.46 -6.03 9.93
C VAL A 182 2.64 -5.13 10.23
N PHE A 183 2.38 -3.85 10.42
CA PHE A 183 3.38 -2.84 10.76
C PHE A 183 3.21 -2.40 12.21
N THR A 184 4.32 -2.27 12.92
CA THR A 184 4.37 -1.87 14.33
C THR A 184 5.53 -0.92 14.59
N GLY A 185 5.56 -0.28 15.76
CA GLY A 185 6.67 0.60 16.13
C GLY A 185 6.86 1.79 15.21
N HIS A 186 5.77 2.36 14.69
CA HIS A 186 5.81 3.51 13.79
C HIS A 186 6.46 4.72 14.45
N SER A 187 7.30 5.41 13.69
CA SER A 187 7.92 6.68 14.08
C SER A 187 8.09 7.57 12.85
N SER A 188 7.84 8.85 13.03
CA SER A 188 8.15 9.93 12.09
C SER A 188 8.94 11.06 12.74
N ALA A 189 9.48 10.83 13.95
CA ALA A 189 10.17 11.86 14.74
C ALA A 189 11.56 12.22 14.18
N ASN A 190 12.25 11.25 13.58
CA ASN A 190 13.57 11.48 12.99
C ASN A 190 13.48 11.50 11.45
N ASN A 191 13.71 12.68 10.88
CA ASN A 191 13.69 12.90 9.43
C ASN A 191 15.05 12.69 8.76
N SER A 192 16.14 12.50 9.54
CA SER A 192 17.47 12.25 8.99
C SER A 192 17.68 10.79 8.61
N LEU A 193 18.42 10.56 7.54
CA LEU A 193 18.89 9.25 7.13
C LEU A 193 20.32 9.05 7.63
N ASN A 194 20.60 7.84 8.11
CA ASN A 194 21.99 7.46 8.40
C ASN A 194 22.75 7.17 7.09
N SER A 195 24.07 7.02 7.20
CA SER A 195 24.95 6.81 6.04
C SER A 195 24.61 5.55 5.25
N SER A 196 24.22 4.46 5.93
CA SER A 196 23.82 3.20 5.29
C SER A 196 22.51 3.35 4.52
N GLU A 197 21.50 3.98 5.10
CA GLU A 197 20.22 4.27 4.45
C GLU A 197 20.39 5.13 3.19
N ASN A 198 21.21 6.18 3.31
CA ASN A 198 21.56 7.04 2.17
C ASN A 198 22.27 6.26 1.06
N ALA A 199 23.21 5.38 1.41
CA ALA A 199 23.93 4.55 0.44
C ALA A 199 22.95 3.59 -0.28
N LEU A 200 21.97 3.01 0.42
CA LEU A 200 20.97 2.13 -0.18
C LEU A 200 20.08 2.89 -1.17
N PHE A 201 19.55 4.05 -0.81
CA PHE A 201 18.74 4.84 -1.75
C PHE A 201 19.48 5.25 -3.01
N LYS A 202 20.79 5.53 -2.91
CA LYS A 202 21.64 5.85 -4.09
C LYS A 202 21.72 4.71 -5.11
N LEU A 203 21.52 3.44 -4.70
CA LEU A 203 21.52 2.31 -5.64
C LEU A 203 20.35 2.36 -6.64
N ALA A 204 19.28 3.04 -6.29
CA ALA A 204 18.06 3.12 -7.08
C ALA A 204 17.79 4.51 -7.70
N GLN A 205 18.80 5.37 -7.72
CA GLN A 205 18.78 6.66 -8.41
C GLN A 205 19.13 6.57 -9.89
#